data_7cbb32a01fc647774fbddf099823f667
#
_entry.id   7cbb32a01fc647774fbddf099823f667
#
_cell.length_a   1.000
_cell.length_b   1.000
_cell.length_c   1.000
_cell.angle_alpha   90.00
_cell.angle_beta   90.00
_cell.angle_gamma   90.00
#
_symmetry.space_group_name_H-M   'P 1'
#
loop_
_entity.id
_entity.type
_entity.pdbx_description
1 polymer ?
#
loop_
_entity_poly.entity_id
_entity_poly.type
_entity_poly.pdbx_seq_one_letter_code
_entity_poly.pdbx_strand_id
1 'polypeptide(L)'
;MQKQILLFAVVCCICLHTMAQNCQQLIEKGDSCMKAYNYFCAISHYKQAQILGDNNTIRMKLASCYYLRTAYKQCADMLKTIPEDSLTHDAMREMYYAQGAMQQTTLQTYWGMTLIDKFPMDGHIVADLMKLFVNQEESNPNMAVLYGERYYKIDSNNVEVNRALGEAYFLNRKYEQCIAIYNKVLSAGDTTYNALYYTAGAYEYLEKLDSAALYFAKAVERNPKIAVGNYRLGVVENQLERYDAAIEHLKTAATLYEPNKTIMFVIYKNMGDAKNKLKQFKEAYLYWGYALAYTDDKELKEKRLELKKQLNL
;
A
#
# COMPACT_ATOMS: atom_id res chain seq x y z
N MET A 1 -66.86 -15.51 20.88
CA MET A 1 -65.87 -14.62 20.27
C MET A 1 -64.53 -14.60 21.04
N GLN A 2 -64.47 -14.25 22.32
CA GLN A 2 -63.17 -14.18 23.05
C GLN A 2 -62.39 -15.49 23.11
N LYS A 3 -63.00 -16.66 23.32
CA LYS A 3 -62.34 -17.97 23.33
C LYS A 3 -61.73 -18.34 21.94
N GLN A 4 -62.42 -17.96 20.86
CA GLN A 4 -61.92 -18.22 19.49
C GLN A 4 -60.71 -17.30 19.13
N ILE A 5 -60.77 -16.04 19.60
CA ILE A 5 -59.66 -15.10 19.43
C ILE A 5 -58.43 -15.58 20.21
N LEU A 6 -58.66 -16.05 21.47
CA LEU A 6 -57.58 -16.58 22.31
C LEU A 6 -56.94 -17.84 21.69
N LEU A 7 -57.75 -18.77 21.17
CA LEU A 7 -57.25 -19.99 20.52
C LEU A 7 -56.44 -19.66 19.25
N PHE A 8 -56.92 -18.71 18.43
CA PHE A 8 -56.23 -18.26 17.25
C PHE A 8 -54.89 -17.60 17.60
N ALA A 9 -54.83 -16.76 18.64
CA ALA A 9 -53.62 -16.15 19.12
C ALA A 9 -52.60 -17.19 19.62
N VAL A 10 -53.03 -18.22 20.36
CA VAL A 10 -52.16 -19.32 20.82
C VAL A 10 -51.60 -20.13 19.66
N VAL A 11 -52.44 -20.48 18.67
CA VAL A 11 -51.98 -21.21 17.47
C VAL A 11 -50.98 -20.37 16.66
N CYS A 12 -51.23 -19.06 16.47
CA CYS A 12 -50.28 -18.18 15.80
C CYS A 12 -48.95 -18.09 16.57
N CYS A 13 -48.96 -17.98 17.91
CA CYS A 13 -47.76 -17.99 18.74
C CYS A 13 -46.94 -19.29 18.59
N ILE A 14 -47.63 -20.45 18.59
CA ILE A 14 -46.98 -21.76 18.40
C ILE A 14 -46.35 -21.84 16.97
N CYS A 15 -47.10 -21.45 15.94
CA CYS A 15 -46.58 -21.43 14.58
C CYS A 15 -45.36 -20.50 14.42
N LEU A 16 -45.41 -19.30 14.99
CA LEU A 16 -44.29 -18.36 14.98
C LEU A 16 -43.09 -18.93 15.73
N HIS A 17 -43.30 -19.56 16.87
CA HIS A 17 -42.22 -20.18 17.66
C HIS A 17 -41.55 -21.32 16.92
N THR A 18 -42.32 -22.21 16.25
CA THR A 18 -41.78 -23.30 15.44
C THR A 18 -41.06 -22.80 14.21
N MET A 19 -41.56 -21.75 13.55
CA MET A 19 -40.83 -21.11 12.42
C MET A 19 -39.50 -20.49 12.86
N ALA A 20 -39.49 -19.77 13.98
CA ALA A 20 -38.24 -19.19 14.52
C ALA A 20 -37.23 -20.27 14.91
N GLN A 21 -37.66 -21.39 15.49
CA GLN A 21 -36.80 -22.51 15.84
C GLN A 21 -36.23 -23.20 14.58
N ASN A 22 -37.03 -23.40 13.54
CA ASN A 22 -36.58 -23.94 12.27
C ASN A 22 -35.59 -22.99 11.56
N CYS A 23 -35.83 -21.68 11.62
CA CYS A 23 -34.89 -20.68 11.08
C CYS A 23 -33.54 -20.78 11.79
N GLN A 24 -33.53 -20.83 13.13
CA GLN A 24 -32.31 -20.93 13.93
C GLN A 24 -31.51 -22.23 13.59
N GLN A 25 -32.19 -23.37 13.46
CA GLN A 25 -31.57 -24.63 13.07
C GLN A 25 -30.91 -24.57 11.66
N LEU A 26 -31.55 -23.86 10.72
CA LEU A 26 -30.96 -23.64 9.39
C LEU A 26 -29.72 -22.74 9.46
N ILE A 27 -29.73 -21.71 10.29
CA ILE A 27 -28.53 -20.87 10.52
C ILE A 27 -27.40 -21.73 11.08
N GLU A 28 -27.65 -22.56 12.10
CA GLU A 28 -26.64 -23.45 12.70
C GLU A 28 -26.05 -24.46 11.71
N LYS A 29 -26.91 -25.04 10.83
CA LYS A 29 -26.44 -25.91 9.73
C LYS A 29 -25.57 -25.12 8.74
N GLY A 30 -25.96 -23.91 8.39
CA GLY A 30 -25.17 -23.01 7.57
C GLY A 30 -23.81 -22.69 8.19
N ASP A 31 -23.79 -22.38 9.51
CA ASP A 31 -22.56 -22.12 10.25
C ASP A 31 -21.63 -23.34 10.29
N SER A 32 -22.21 -24.56 10.39
CA SER A 32 -21.45 -25.80 10.32
C SER A 32 -20.83 -26.02 8.95
N CYS A 33 -21.56 -25.69 7.87
CA CYS A 33 -21.04 -25.71 6.51
C CYS A 33 -19.92 -24.67 6.30
N MET A 34 -20.05 -23.47 6.88
CA MET A 34 -19.02 -22.42 6.86
C MET A 34 -17.72 -22.91 7.51
N LYS A 35 -17.81 -23.50 8.69
CA LYS A 35 -16.67 -24.09 9.40
C LYS A 35 -15.99 -25.22 8.59
N ALA A 36 -16.75 -25.96 7.79
CA ALA A 36 -16.26 -26.98 6.90
C ALA A 36 -15.81 -26.43 5.51
N TYR A 37 -15.73 -25.12 5.35
CA TYR A 37 -15.40 -24.45 4.08
C TYR A 37 -16.34 -24.80 2.90
N ASN A 38 -17.52 -25.33 3.19
CA ASN A 38 -18.53 -25.64 2.20
C ASN A 38 -19.50 -24.48 2.02
N TYR A 39 -19.07 -23.46 1.32
CA TYR A 39 -19.84 -22.24 1.13
C TYR A 39 -21.12 -22.42 0.32
N PHE A 40 -21.18 -23.39 -0.60
CA PHE A 40 -22.42 -23.73 -1.34
C PHE A 40 -23.48 -24.27 -0.40
N CYS A 41 -23.10 -25.19 0.46
CA CYS A 41 -23.96 -25.75 1.49
C CYS A 41 -24.46 -24.63 2.42
N ALA A 42 -23.55 -23.75 2.90
CA ALA A 42 -23.88 -22.63 3.77
C ALA A 42 -24.92 -21.69 3.11
N ILE A 43 -24.68 -21.28 1.86
CA ILE A 43 -25.62 -20.44 1.09
C ILE A 43 -27.00 -21.10 1.00
N SER A 44 -27.07 -22.41 0.73
CA SER A 44 -28.35 -23.13 0.64
C SER A 44 -29.13 -23.02 1.94
N HIS A 45 -28.48 -23.29 3.08
CA HIS A 45 -29.15 -23.23 4.39
C HIS A 45 -29.51 -21.78 4.78
N TYR A 46 -28.63 -20.81 4.56
CA TYR A 46 -28.95 -19.40 4.89
C TYR A 46 -30.08 -18.84 4.00
N LYS A 47 -30.17 -19.23 2.71
CA LYS A 47 -31.31 -18.86 1.86
C LYS A 47 -32.60 -19.45 2.34
N GLN A 48 -32.61 -20.70 2.81
CA GLN A 48 -33.78 -21.32 3.43
C GLN A 48 -34.17 -20.61 4.72
N ALA A 49 -33.19 -20.24 5.56
CA ALA A 49 -33.42 -19.45 6.76
C ALA A 49 -34.01 -18.07 6.43
N GLN A 50 -33.51 -17.42 5.36
CA GLN A 50 -34.00 -16.13 4.89
C GLN A 50 -35.48 -16.16 4.49
N ILE A 51 -35.92 -17.24 3.88
CA ILE A 51 -37.35 -17.41 3.52
C ILE A 51 -38.24 -17.51 4.77
N LEU A 52 -37.74 -18.12 5.85
CA LEU A 52 -38.50 -18.24 7.11
C LEU A 52 -38.49 -16.95 7.95
N GLY A 53 -37.43 -16.16 7.83
CA GLY A 53 -37.30 -14.91 8.58
C GLY A 53 -36.07 -14.12 8.12
N ASP A 54 -36.26 -13.19 7.22
CA ASP A 54 -35.16 -12.35 6.69
C ASP A 54 -34.75 -11.31 7.76
N ASN A 55 -33.44 -11.23 8.00
CA ASN A 55 -32.86 -10.25 8.89
C ASN A 55 -31.39 -9.93 8.50
N ASN A 56 -30.84 -8.86 9.08
CA ASN A 56 -29.50 -8.38 8.77
C ASN A 56 -28.42 -9.43 9.05
N THR A 57 -28.58 -10.26 10.09
CA THR A 57 -27.61 -11.32 10.42
C THR A 57 -27.51 -12.37 9.33
N ILE A 58 -28.64 -12.84 8.80
CA ILE A 58 -28.68 -13.81 7.71
C ILE A 58 -28.10 -13.20 6.43
N ARG A 59 -28.42 -11.93 6.14
CA ARG A 59 -27.87 -11.21 4.99
C ARG A 59 -26.35 -11.07 5.08
N MET A 60 -25.79 -10.72 6.25
CA MET A 60 -24.35 -10.67 6.47
C MET A 60 -23.69 -12.04 6.30
N LYS A 61 -24.30 -13.14 6.83
CA LYS A 61 -23.78 -14.50 6.63
C LYS A 61 -23.78 -14.91 5.15
N LEU A 62 -24.82 -14.57 4.40
CA LEU A 62 -24.86 -14.77 2.94
C LEU A 62 -23.78 -13.97 2.22
N ALA A 63 -23.59 -12.70 2.61
CA ALA A 63 -22.55 -11.84 2.04
C ALA A 63 -21.16 -12.41 2.28
N SER A 64 -20.86 -12.88 3.49
CA SER A 64 -19.58 -13.55 3.82
C SER A 64 -19.36 -14.80 2.96
N CYS A 65 -20.40 -15.62 2.73
CA CYS A 65 -20.29 -16.74 1.83
C CYS A 65 -19.96 -16.31 0.39
N TYR A 66 -20.58 -15.25 -0.10
CA TYR A 66 -20.29 -14.72 -1.43
C TYR A 66 -18.88 -14.14 -1.50
N TYR A 67 -18.43 -13.41 -0.47
CA TYR A 67 -17.08 -12.87 -0.38
C TYR A 67 -16.01 -13.98 -0.46
N LEU A 68 -16.15 -15.01 0.38
CA LEU A 68 -15.22 -16.15 0.43
C LEU A 68 -15.19 -16.98 -0.86
N ARG A 69 -16.24 -16.88 -1.68
CA ARG A 69 -16.29 -17.46 -3.02
C ARG A 69 -15.85 -16.50 -4.13
N THR A 70 -15.24 -15.38 -3.78
CA THR A 70 -14.85 -14.33 -4.73
C THR A 70 -16.01 -13.75 -5.57
N ALA A 71 -17.24 -13.98 -5.13
CA ALA A 71 -18.45 -13.44 -5.74
C ALA A 71 -18.71 -12.01 -5.21
N TYR A 72 -17.73 -11.12 -5.40
CA TYR A 72 -17.67 -9.82 -4.77
C TYR A 72 -18.86 -8.92 -5.06
N LYS A 73 -19.41 -9.00 -6.28
CA LYS A 73 -20.61 -8.24 -6.63
C LYS A 73 -21.81 -8.68 -5.79
N GLN A 74 -22.04 -9.99 -5.67
CA GLN A 74 -23.14 -10.51 -4.85
C GLN A 74 -22.96 -10.17 -3.37
N CYS A 75 -21.73 -10.21 -2.86
CA CYS A 75 -21.40 -9.77 -1.52
C CYS A 75 -21.78 -8.29 -1.32
N ALA A 76 -21.29 -7.40 -2.16
CA ALA A 76 -21.57 -5.97 -2.07
C ALA A 76 -23.07 -5.66 -2.24
N ASP A 77 -23.74 -6.28 -3.18
CA ASP A 77 -25.18 -6.09 -3.43
C ASP A 77 -26.01 -6.55 -2.21
N MET A 78 -25.62 -7.64 -1.54
CA MET A 78 -26.28 -8.11 -0.32
C MET A 78 -26.07 -7.14 0.84
N LEU A 79 -24.83 -6.69 1.07
CA LEU A 79 -24.49 -5.77 2.17
C LEU A 79 -25.15 -4.39 2.00
N LYS A 80 -25.32 -3.89 0.77
CA LYS A 80 -26.05 -2.65 0.48
C LYS A 80 -27.53 -2.67 0.90
N THR A 81 -28.12 -3.86 1.10
CA THR A 81 -29.51 -4.00 1.58
C THR A 81 -29.63 -3.83 3.11
N ILE A 82 -28.51 -3.69 3.82
CA ILE A 82 -28.43 -3.57 5.27
C ILE A 82 -28.13 -2.11 5.61
N PRO A 83 -28.85 -1.51 6.58
CA PRO A 83 -28.48 -0.18 7.07
C PRO A 83 -27.03 -0.15 7.54
N GLU A 84 -26.28 0.90 7.17
CA GLU A 84 -24.85 1.02 7.44
C GLU A 84 -24.51 0.88 8.93
N ASP A 85 -25.34 1.49 9.80
CA ASP A 85 -25.16 1.39 11.26
C ASP A 85 -25.32 -0.03 11.80
N SER A 86 -26.01 -0.90 11.05
CA SER A 86 -26.24 -2.30 11.42
C SER A 86 -25.15 -3.25 10.92
N LEU A 87 -24.24 -2.79 10.07
CA LEU A 87 -23.14 -3.59 9.59
C LEU A 87 -22.13 -3.86 10.71
N THR A 88 -21.71 -5.12 10.83
CA THR A 88 -20.61 -5.50 11.72
C THR A 88 -19.27 -5.09 11.15
N HIS A 89 -18.22 -5.10 11.97
CA HIS A 89 -16.84 -4.86 11.56
C HIS A 89 -16.43 -5.75 10.37
N ASP A 90 -16.67 -7.07 10.47
CA ASP A 90 -16.31 -8.02 9.42
C ASP A 90 -17.07 -7.73 8.11
N ALA A 91 -18.37 -7.44 8.19
CA ALA A 91 -19.19 -7.10 7.03
C ALA A 91 -18.70 -5.82 6.32
N MET A 92 -18.27 -4.81 7.08
CA MET A 92 -17.68 -3.59 6.50
C MET A 92 -16.31 -3.86 5.87
N ARG A 93 -15.49 -4.73 6.48
CA ARG A 93 -14.22 -5.19 5.87
C ARG A 93 -14.46 -5.94 4.56
N GLU A 94 -15.42 -6.86 4.55
CA GLU A 94 -15.80 -7.59 3.34
C GLU A 94 -16.27 -6.64 2.23
N MET A 95 -17.05 -5.60 2.58
CA MET A 95 -17.46 -4.57 1.64
C MET A 95 -16.25 -3.80 1.09
N TYR A 96 -15.35 -3.35 1.96
CA TYR A 96 -14.13 -2.64 1.57
C TYR A 96 -13.29 -3.43 0.57
N TYR A 97 -13.00 -4.70 0.88
CA TYR A 97 -12.19 -5.54 0.01
C TYR A 97 -12.93 -5.99 -1.26
N ALA A 98 -14.25 -6.20 -1.19
CA ALA A 98 -15.07 -6.50 -2.37
C ALA A 98 -15.05 -5.34 -3.36
N GLN A 99 -15.14 -4.08 -2.90
CA GLN A 99 -15.03 -2.92 -3.77
C GLN A 99 -13.63 -2.82 -4.41
N GLY A 100 -12.58 -3.08 -3.64
CA GLY A 100 -11.20 -3.11 -4.15
C GLY A 100 -10.99 -4.19 -5.20
N ALA A 101 -11.47 -5.41 -4.96
CA ALA A 101 -11.39 -6.52 -5.92
C ALA A 101 -12.17 -6.25 -7.23
N MET A 102 -13.21 -5.43 -7.17
CA MET A 102 -13.94 -4.94 -8.34
C MET A 102 -13.35 -3.68 -8.97
N GLN A 103 -12.18 -3.21 -8.49
CA GLN A 103 -11.50 -1.98 -8.95
C GLN A 103 -12.35 -0.71 -8.80
N GLN A 104 -13.28 -0.69 -7.84
CA GLN A 104 -14.13 0.46 -7.54
C GLN A 104 -13.48 1.33 -6.45
N THR A 105 -12.38 1.96 -6.79
CA THR A 105 -11.51 2.68 -5.85
C THR A 105 -12.23 3.74 -5.01
N THR A 106 -13.14 4.51 -5.62
CA THR A 106 -13.92 5.54 -4.91
C THR A 106 -14.81 4.91 -3.83
N LEU A 107 -15.49 3.81 -4.15
CA LEU A 107 -16.32 3.10 -3.17
C LEU A 107 -15.48 2.37 -2.12
N GLN A 108 -14.33 1.82 -2.51
CA GLN A 108 -13.38 1.26 -1.57
C GLN A 108 -12.92 2.31 -0.55
N THR A 109 -12.53 3.49 -1.02
CA THR A 109 -12.13 4.61 -0.15
C THR A 109 -13.25 5.01 0.79
N TYR A 110 -14.48 5.17 0.28
CA TYR A 110 -15.66 5.49 1.11
C TYR A 110 -15.86 4.47 2.23
N TRP A 111 -15.88 3.17 1.89
CA TRP A 111 -16.09 2.11 2.88
C TRP A 111 -14.92 1.97 3.86
N GLY A 112 -13.69 2.23 3.43
CA GLY A 112 -12.53 2.28 4.30
C GLY A 112 -12.66 3.40 5.34
N MET A 113 -13.02 4.61 4.91
CA MET A 113 -13.23 5.75 5.80
C MET A 113 -14.37 5.48 6.78
N THR A 114 -15.53 5.00 6.31
CA THR A 114 -16.67 4.66 7.15
C THR A 114 -16.32 3.57 8.18
N LEU A 115 -15.54 2.57 7.76
CA LEU A 115 -15.11 1.48 8.65
C LEU A 115 -14.24 2.01 9.79
N ILE A 116 -13.21 2.80 9.49
CA ILE A 116 -12.29 3.30 10.54
C ILE A 116 -12.93 4.39 11.41
N ASP A 117 -13.96 5.08 10.95
CA ASP A 117 -14.74 5.99 11.80
C ASP A 117 -15.56 5.22 12.82
N LYS A 118 -16.11 4.07 12.45
CA LYS A 118 -16.90 3.19 13.34
C LYS A 118 -16.01 2.25 14.18
N PHE A 119 -14.90 1.79 13.62
CA PHE A 119 -13.96 0.83 14.23
C PHE A 119 -12.53 1.35 14.17
N PRO A 120 -12.18 2.38 14.95
CA PRO A 120 -10.92 3.10 14.84
C PRO A 120 -9.67 2.29 15.23
N MET A 121 -9.84 1.11 15.83
CA MET A 121 -8.76 0.21 16.23
C MET A 121 -8.26 -0.70 15.09
N ASP A 122 -8.89 -0.67 13.91
CA ASP A 122 -8.48 -1.50 12.78
C ASP A 122 -7.27 -0.89 12.05
N GLY A 123 -6.08 -1.07 12.64
CA GLY A 123 -4.84 -0.55 12.08
C GLY A 123 -4.50 -1.10 10.69
N HIS A 124 -4.95 -2.31 10.37
CA HIS A 124 -4.72 -2.90 9.05
C HIS A 124 -5.48 -2.13 7.96
N ILE A 125 -6.77 -1.86 8.18
CA ILE A 125 -7.56 -1.05 7.26
C ILE A 125 -7.05 0.40 7.19
N VAL A 126 -6.60 0.97 8.31
CA VAL A 126 -5.96 2.30 8.30
C VAL A 126 -4.74 2.30 7.40
N ALA A 127 -3.83 1.34 7.56
CA ALA A 127 -2.62 1.25 6.73
C ALA A 127 -2.94 1.02 5.25
N ASP A 128 -3.92 0.17 4.94
CA ASP A 128 -4.36 -0.07 3.56
C ASP A 128 -5.01 1.17 2.94
N LEU A 129 -5.84 1.88 3.69
CA LEU A 129 -6.44 3.14 3.23
C LEU A 129 -5.39 4.23 2.98
N MET A 130 -4.36 4.31 3.84
CA MET A 130 -3.24 5.23 3.65
C MET A 130 -2.47 4.92 2.36
N LYS A 131 -2.18 3.64 2.09
CA LYS A 131 -1.57 3.19 0.83
C LYS A 131 -2.45 3.55 -0.38
N LEU A 132 -3.75 3.40 -0.23
CA LEU A 132 -4.71 3.75 -1.28
C LEU A 132 -4.64 5.25 -1.61
N PHE A 133 -4.61 6.14 -0.61
CA PHE A 133 -4.44 7.59 -0.81
C PHE A 133 -3.11 7.97 -1.47
N VAL A 134 -2.06 7.19 -1.25
CA VAL A 134 -0.73 7.44 -1.84
C VAL A 134 -0.65 6.95 -3.30
N ASN A 135 -1.29 5.82 -3.63
CA ASN A 135 -1.12 5.12 -4.91
C ASN A 135 -2.21 5.40 -5.95
N GLN A 136 -3.19 6.26 -5.67
CA GLN A 136 -4.22 6.65 -6.63
C GLN A 136 -3.66 7.57 -7.72
N GLU A 137 -4.34 7.65 -8.87
CA GLU A 137 -4.01 8.59 -9.95
C GLU A 137 -3.97 10.04 -9.44
N GLU A 138 -4.91 10.39 -8.56
CA GLU A 138 -4.89 11.64 -7.80
C GLU A 138 -4.37 11.38 -6.38
N SER A 139 -3.07 11.14 -6.27
CA SER A 139 -2.41 10.89 -4.99
C SER A 139 -2.70 12.01 -3.98
N ASN A 140 -3.18 11.65 -2.79
CA ASN A 140 -3.45 12.58 -1.71
C ASN A 140 -2.71 12.18 -0.42
N PRO A 141 -1.39 12.36 -0.37
CA PRO A 141 -0.60 11.97 0.79
C PRO A 141 -0.97 12.76 2.07
N ASN A 142 -1.63 13.93 1.96
CA ASN A 142 -2.14 14.65 3.11
C ASN A 142 -3.23 13.86 3.86
N MET A 143 -4.12 13.19 3.13
CA MET A 143 -5.12 12.32 3.74
C MET A 143 -4.47 11.11 4.41
N ALA A 144 -3.46 10.51 3.80
CA ALA A 144 -2.69 9.44 4.41
C ALA A 144 -2.06 9.90 5.74
N VAL A 145 -1.45 11.09 5.78
CA VAL A 145 -0.91 11.67 7.02
C VAL A 145 -2.01 11.87 8.07
N LEU A 146 -3.16 12.46 7.68
CA LEU A 146 -4.27 12.72 8.60
C LEU A 146 -4.75 11.43 9.31
N TYR A 147 -4.99 10.37 8.54
CA TYR A 147 -5.45 9.09 9.10
C TYR A 147 -4.37 8.37 9.89
N GLY A 148 -3.12 8.40 9.43
CA GLY A 148 -1.99 7.84 10.14
C GLY A 148 -1.73 8.53 11.48
N GLU A 149 -1.74 9.88 11.54
CA GLU A 149 -1.59 10.64 12.79
C GLU A 149 -2.76 10.42 13.76
N ARG A 150 -4.00 10.27 13.22
CA ARG A 150 -5.16 9.92 14.03
C ARG A 150 -4.98 8.54 14.69
N TYR A 151 -4.57 7.53 13.94
CA TYR A 151 -4.32 6.20 14.46
C TYR A 151 -3.11 6.14 15.40
N TYR A 152 -2.05 6.89 15.10
CA TYR A 152 -0.85 6.95 15.94
C TYR A 152 -1.15 7.38 17.40
N LYS A 153 -2.20 8.16 17.62
CA LYS A 153 -2.69 8.53 18.97
C LYS A 153 -3.35 7.35 19.69
N ILE A 154 -3.85 6.36 18.95
CA ILE A 154 -4.51 5.16 19.47
C ILE A 154 -3.45 4.09 19.78
N ASP A 155 -2.61 3.78 18.79
CA ASP A 155 -1.51 2.83 18.89
C ASP A 155 -0.28 3.34 18.15
N SER A 156 0.64 3.94 18.90
CA SER A 156 1.88 4.49 18.36
C SER A 156 2.92 3.42 17.98
N ASN A 157 2.69 2.15 18.33
CA ASN A 157 3.63 1.05 18.10
C ASN A 157 3.22 0.15 16.93
N ASN A 158 2.10 0.41 16.30
CA ASN A 158 1.66 -0.35 15.14
C ASN A 158 2.63 -0.16 13.97
N VAL A 159 3.42 -1.20 13.67
CA VAL A 159 4.49 -1.15 12.67
C VAL A 159 3.92 -0.92 11.26
N GLU A 160 2.78 -1.53 10.94
CA GLU A 160 2.17 -1.41 9.61
C GLU A 160 1.69 0.02 9.33
N VAL A 161 0.99 0.63 10.28
CA VAL A 161 0.54 2.02 10.17
C VAL A 161 1.74 2.97 10.17
N ASN A 162 2.73 2.75 11.04
CA ASN A 162 3.94 3.59 11.09
C ASN A 162 4.72 3.52 9.77
N ARG A 163 4.78 2.37 9.10
CA ARG A 163 5.40 2.24 7.79
C ARG A 163 4.68 3.09 6.74
N ALA A 164 3.36 3.00 6.68
CA ALA A 164 2.55 3.82 5.78
C ALA A 164 2.63 5.31 6.13
N LEU A 165 2.71 5.67 7.42
CA LEU A 165 2.84 7.06 7.87
C LEU A 165 4.21 7.64 7.51
N GLY A 166 5.28 6.87 7.64
CA GLY A 166 6.63 7.28 7.22
C GLY A 166 6.69 7.58 5.73
N GLU A 167 6.10 6.74 4.88
CA GLU A 167 5.98 6.97 3.44
C GLU A 167 5.14 8.22 3.14
N ALA A 168 3.99 8.38 3.79
CA ALA A 168 3.14 9.55 3.64
C ALA A 168 3.85 10.85 4.05
N TYR A 169 4.63 10.83 5.13
CA TYR A 169 5.46 11.98 5.52
C TYR A 169 6.54 12.29 4.48
N PHE A 170 7.20 11.27 3.93
CA PHE A 170 8.19 11.46 2.87
C PHE A 170 7.58 12.17 1.65
N LEU A 171 6.43 11.69 1.18
CA LEU A 171 5.72 12.27 0.03
C LEU A 171 5.21 13.70 0.29
N ASN A 172 4.90 14.02 1.55
CA ASN A 172 4.56 15.37 2.00
C ASN A 172 5.78 16.24 2.31
N ARG A 173 6.99 15.78 2.02
CA ARG A 173 8.26 16.48 2.32
C ARG A 173 8.48 16.80 3.82
N LYS A 174 7.83 16.05 4.70
CA LYS A 174 7.98 16.12 6.15
C LYS A 174 9.12 15.17 6.58
N TYR A 175 10.35 15.48 6.16
CA TYR A 175 11.47 14.54 6.22
C TYR A 175 11.90 14.20 7.65
N GLU A 176 11.86 15.14 8.57
CA GLU A 176 12.18 14.89 9.98
C GLU A 176 11.18 13.93 10.62
N GLN A 177 9.87 14.13 10.36
CA GLN A 177 8.83 13.23 10.84
C GLN A 177 8.96 11.84 10.19
N CYS A 178 9.28 11.78 8.90
CA CYS A 178 9.58 10.54 8.19
C CYS A 178 10.68 9.74 8.90
N ILE A 179 11.82 10.38 9.20
CA ILE A 179 12.94 9.76 9.90
C ILE A 179 12.52 9.30 11.30
N ALA A 180 11.81 10.15 12.06
CA ALA A 180 11.37 9.81 13.42
C ALA A 180 10.48 8.56 13.44
N ILE A 181 9.52 8.44 12.50
CA ILE A 181 8.64 7.29 12.40
C ILE A 181 9.40 6.04 11.91
N TYR A 182 10.24 6.18 10.87
CA TYR A 182 11.00 5.02 10.39
C TYR A 182 12.05 4.53 11.40
N ASN A 183 12.61 5.39 12.25
CA ASN A 183 13.45 4.94 13.35
C ASN A 183 12.70 4.01 14.32
N LYS A 184 11.40 4.26 14.59
CA LYS A 184 10.57 3.33 15.37
C LYS A 184 10.36 2.02 14.61
N VAL A 185 10.05 2.07 13.33
CA VAL A 185 9.86 0.89 12.47
C VAL A 185 11.13 0.02 12.45
N LEU A 186 12.28 0.63 12.24
CA LEU A 186 13.59 -0.04 12.24
C LEU A 186 13.95 -0.61 13.63
N SER A 187 13.65 0.13 14.70
CA SER A 187 13.88 -0.33 16.08
C SER A 187 12.98 -1.50 16.46
N ALA A 188 11.82 -1.64 15.84
CA ALA A 188 10.93 -2.80 15.96
C ALA A 188 11.40 -4.01 15.14
N GLY A 189 12.57 -3.93 14.47
CA GLY A 189 13.16 -5.02 13.69
C GLY A 189 12.72 -5.07 12.22
N ASP A 190 11.90 -4.13 11.76
CA ASP A 190 11.50 -4.06 10.36
C ASP A 190 12.57 -3.38 9.50
N THR A 191 13.44 -4.19 8.92
CA THR A 191 14.52 -3.75 8.03
C THR A 191 14.17 -4.00 6.55
N THR A 192 12.92 -3.76 6.16
CA THR A 192 12.51 -3.88 4.76
C THR A 192 13.22 -2.84 3.88
N TYR A 193 13.36 -3.16 2.59
CA TYR A 193 13.95 -2.24 1.60
C TYR A 193 13.30 -0.86 1.66
N ASN A 194 11.98 -0.78 1.68
CA ASN A 194 11.25 0.49 1.67
C ASN A 194 11.52 1.33 2.93
N ALA A 195 11.55 0.70 4.11
CA ALA A 195 11.86 1.42 5.36
C ALA A 195 13.25 2.07 5.31
N LEU A 196 14.25 1.32 4.83
CA LEU A 196 15.62 1.82 4.65
C LEU A 196 15.71 2.88 3.55
N TYR A 197 15.05 2.67 2.42
CA TYR A 197 15.06 3.56 1.27
C TYR A 197 14.45 4.92 1.57
N TYR A 198 13.26 4.97 2.18
CA TYR A 198 12.61 6.24 2.54
C TYR A 198 13.36 6.98 3.65
N THR A 199 13.96 6.24 4.60
CA THR A 199 14.85 6.84 5.60
C THR A 199 16.05 7.50 4.93
N ALA A 200 16.70 6.79 3.99
CA ALA A 200 17.84 7.32 3.23
C ALA A 200 17.45 8.57 2.43
N GLY A 201 16.34 8.49 1.69
CA GLY A 201 15.83 9.61 0.90
C GLY A 201 15.50 10.84 1.76
N ALA A 202 14.93 10.64 2.94
CA ALA A 202 14.65 11.74 3.87
C ALA A 202 15.95 12.40 4.36
N TYR A 203 16.99 11.62 4.69
CA TYR A 203 18.31 12.16 5.02
C TYR A 203 18.95 12.90 3.85
N GLU A 204 18.81 12.39 2.62
CA GLU A 204 19.33 13.05 1.43
C GLU A 204 18.67 14.42 1.20
N TYR A 205 17.34 14.52 1.31
CA TYR A 205 16.65 15.81 1.20
C TYR A 205 16.97 16.80 2.32
N LEU A 206 17.44 16.32 3.47
CA LEU A 206 17.96 17.13 4.57
C LEU A 206 19.47 17.40 4.45
N GLU A 207 20.08 17.08 3.29
CA GLU A 207 21.52 17.25 3.01
C GLU A 207 22.45 16.49 3.99
N LYS A 208 21.92 15.50 4.71
CA LYS A 208 22.71 14.64 5.62
C LYS A 208 23.26 13.44 4.84
N LEU A 209 24.17 13.74 3.91
CA LEU A 209 24.62 12.81 2.87
C LEU A 209 25.27 11.52 3.42
N ASP A 210 26.06 11.58 4.51
CA ASP A 210 26.64 10.37 5.10
C ASP A 210 25.59 9.42 5.65
N SER A 211 24.55 9.96 6.30
CA SER A 211 23.42 9.16 6.76
C SER A 211 22.62 8.60 5.58
N ALA A 212 22.39 9.39 4.55
CA ALA A 212 21.72 8.95 3.33
C ALA A 212 22.47 7.78 2.68
N ALA A 213 23.78 7.90 2.48
CA ALA A 213 24.62 6.83 1.91
C ALA A 213 24.55 5.56 2.76
N LEU A 214 24.64 5.68 4.10
CA LEU A 214 24.54 4.55 5.02
C LEU A 214 23.22 3.78 4.84
N TYR A 215 22.09 4.49 4.83
CA TYR A 215 20.79 3.84 4.72
C TYR A 215 20.48 3.35 3.30
N PHE A 216 20.93 4.06 2.23
CA PHE A 216 20.84 3.54 0.87
C PHE A 216 21.68 2.27 0.69
N ALA A 217 22.90 2.21 1.25
CA ALA A 217 23.72 1.01 1.21
C ALA A 217 23.02 -0.19 1.87
N LYS A 218 22.43 0.01 3.06
CA LYS A 218 21.61 -1.03 3.72
C LYS A 218 20.40 -1.45 2.87
N ALA A 219 19.75 -0.50 2.19
CA ALA A 219 18.63 -0.83 1.30
C ALA A 219 19.10 -1.68 0.10
N VAL A 220 20.21 -1.31 -0.54
CA VAL A 220 20.83 -2.08 -1.62
C VAL A 220 21.26 -3.47 -1.16
N GLU A 221 21.87 -3.59 0.01
CA GLU A 221 22.20 -4.89 0.61
C GLU A 221 20.94 -5.76 0.80
N ARG A 222 19.84 -5.15 1.26
CA ARG A 222 18.58 -5.87 1.46
C ARG A 222 17.93 -6.36 0.17
N ASN A 223 18.01 -5.57 -0.89
CA ASN A 223 17.55 -5.97 -2.22
C ASN A 223 18.42 -5.33 -3.33
N PRO A 224 19.50 -5.99 -3.74
CA PRO A 224 20.44 -5.45 -4.73
C PRO A 224 19.86 -5.34 -6.15
N LYS A 225 18.73 -6.00 -6.42
CA LYS A 225 18.08 -6.00 -7.75
C LYS A 225 17.17 -4.80 -7.98
N ILE A 226 16.96 -3.95 -6.99
CA ILE A 226 16.16 -2.73 -7.17
C ILE A 226 17.05 -1.62 -7.72
N ALA A 227 16.83 -1.27 -8.99
CA ALA A 227 17.65 -0.30 -9.73
C ALA A 227 17.73 1.06 -9.04
N VAL A 228 16.61 1.58 -8.51
CA VAL A 228 16.52 2.93 -7.91
C VAL A 228 17.39 3.07 -6.67
N GLY A 229 17.56 2.01 -5.87
CA GLY A 229 18.45 2.04 -4.70
C GLY A 229 19.91 2.23 -5.09
N ASN A 230 20.39 1.44 -6.06
CA ASN A 230 21.73 1.59 -6.60
C ASN A 230 21.96 2.97 -7.24
N TYR A 231 20.97 3.47 -7.99
CA TYR A 231 21.03 4.80 -8.59
C TYR A 231 21.17 5.90 -7.53
N ARG A 232 20.31 5.92 -6.52
CA ARG A 232 20.34 6.95 -5.46
C ARG A 232 21.64 6.87 -4.65
N LEU A 233 22.09 5.65 -4.31
CA LEU A 233 23.36 5.46 -3.61
C LEU A 233 24.51 6.05 -4.42
N GLY A 234 24.61 5.71 -5.71
CA GLY A 234 25.67 6.24 -6.56
C GLY A 234 25.62 7.77 -6.72
N VAL A 235 24.44 8.38 -6.75
CA VAL A 235 24.32 9.85 -6.79
C VAL A 235 24.82 10.47 -5.48
N VAL A 236 24.43 9.93 -4.33
CA VAL A 236 24.85 10.42 -3.02
C VAL A 236 26.36 10.22 -2.81
N GLU A 237 26.91 9.08 -3.26
CA GLU A 237 28.36 8.84 -3.21
C GLU A 237 29.15 9.83 -4.07
N ASN A 238 28.62 10.21 -5.25
CA ASN A 238 29.23 11.30 -6.04
C ASN A 238 29.26 12.62 -5.28
N GLN A 239 28.19 12.95 -4.58
CA GLN A 239 28.13 14.18 -3.75
C GLN A 239 29.12 14.12 -2.58
N LEU A 240 29.38 12.92 -2.05
CA LEU A 240 30.37 12.66 -1.00
C LEU A 240 31.81 12.50 -1.53
N GLU A 241 32.03 12.75 -2.83
CA GLU A 241 33.31 12.58 -3.53
C GLU A 241 33.87 11.14 -3.50
N ARG A 242 33.02 10.14 -3.25
CA ARG A 242 33.34 8.70 -3.28
C ARG A 242 33.18 8.15 -4.69
N TYR A 243 33.94 8.72 -5.64
CA TYR A 243 33.68 8.56 -7.08
C TYR A 243 33.77 7.13 -7.60
N ASP A 244 34.71 6.31 -7.13
CA ASP A 244 34.85 4.93 -7.58
C ASP A 244 33.63 4.08 -7.15
N ALA A 245 33.20 4.21 -5.89
CA ALA A 245 32.01 3.54 -5.39
C ALA A 245 30.74 4.01 -6.14
N ALA A 246 30.61 5.31 -6.35
CA ALA A 246 29.51 5.90 -7.13
C ALA A 246 29.39 5.28 -8.53
N ILE A 247 30.52 5.12 -9.24
CA ILE A 247 30.56 4.55 -10.58
C ILE A 247 30.09 3.09 -10.57
N GLU A 248 30.51 2.29 -9.60
CA GLU A 248 30.09 0.88 -9.50
C GLU A 248 28.57 0.74 -9.24
N HIS A 249 28.01 1.53 -8.33
CA HIS A 249 26.57 1.54 -8.08
C HIS A 249 25.77 2.07 -9.30
N LEU A 250 26.27 3.12 -9.96
CA LEU A 250 25.64 3.65 -11.18
C LEU A 250 25.69 2.66 -12.34
N LYS A 251 26.77 1.92 -12.53
CA LYS A 251 26.85 0.83 -13.52
C LYS A 251 25.81 -0.25 -13.21
N THR A 252 25.73 -0.67 -11.94
CA THR A 252 24.73 -1.65 -11.52
C THR A 252 23.31 -1.14 -11.81
N ALA A 253 23.02 0.12 -11.48
CA ALA A 253 21.73 0.72 -11.80
C ALA A 253 21.45 0.70 -13.32
N ALA A 254 22.44 1.05 -14.14
CA ALA A 254 22.29 1.05 -15.61
C ALA A 254 21.94 -0.33 -16.18
N THR A 255 22.44 -1.41 -15.56
CA THR A 255 22.11 -2.79 -15.99
C THR A 255 20.72 -3.26 -15.52
N LEU A 256 20.21 -2.69 -14.44
CA LEU A 256 18.95 -3.10 -13.82
C LEU A 256 17.74 -2.31 -14.34
N TYR A 257 17.93 -1.07 -14.80
CA TYR A 257 16.85 -0.29 -15.38
C TYR A 257 16.49 -0.80 -16.78
N GLU A 258 15.21 -0.87 -17.06
CA GLU A 258 14.74 -0.89 -18.45
C GLU A 258 15.15 0.42 -19.13
N PRO A 259 15.52 0.40 -20.42
CA PRO A 259 15.98 1.59 -21.12
C PRO A 259 14.97 2.74 -21.06
N ASN A 260 15.20 3.70 -20.17
CA ASN A 260 14.44 4.93 -20.03
C ASN A 260 15.37 6.10 -20.33
N LYS A 261 15.01 6.92 -21.33
CA LYS A 261 15.89 8.00 -21.81
C LYS A 261 16.34 8.95 -20.70
N THR A 262 15.41 9.39 -19.85
CA THR A 262 15.70 10.34 -18.78
C THR A 262 16.64 9.74 -17.73
N ILE A 263 16.35 8.51 -17.29
CA ILE A 263 17.13 7.84 -16.23
C ILE A 263 18.53 7.50 -16.76
N MET A 264 18.63 6.95 -17.97
CA MET A 264 19.91 6.60 -18.56
C MET A 264 20.79 7.83 -18.81
N PHE A 265 20.21 8.94 -19.25
CA PHE A 265 20.91 10.22 -19.35
C PHE A 265 21.55 10.61 -18.02
N VAL A 266 20.77 10.61 -16.94
CA VAL A 266 21.24 11.04 -15.61
C VAL A 266 22.31 10.08 -15.08
N ILE A 267 22.14 8.77 -15.24
CA ILE A 267 23.15 7.78 -14.82
C ILE A 267 24.47 8.01 -15.52
N TYR A 268 24.48 8.06 -16.85
CA TYR A 268 25.72 8.24 -17.62
C TYR A 268 26.35 9.61 -17.40
N LYS A 269 25.55 10.67 -17.21
CA LYS A 269 26.06 11.99 -16.84
C LYS A 269 26.81 11.92 -15.51
N ASN A 270 26.21 11.33 -14.46
CA ASN A 270 26.84 11.19 -13.15
C ASN A 270 28.12 10.33 -13.21
N MET A 271 28.15 9.26 -14.02
CA MET A 271 29.37 8.47 -14.24
C MET A 271 30.46 9.29 -14.93
N GLY A 272 30.10 10.10 -15.91
CA GLY A 272 31.03 10.99 -16.61
C GLY A 272 31.57 12.08 -15.68
N ASP A 273 30.71 12.67 -14.84
CA ASP A 273 31.11 13.67 -13.86
C ASP A 273 32.09 13.08 -12.83
N ALA A 274 31.82 11.89 -12.31
CA ALA A 274 32.73 11.16 -11.41
C ALA A 274 34.08 10.88 -12.07
N LYS A 275 34.08 10.39 -13.30
CA LYS A 275 35.33 10.13 -14.08
C LYS A 275 36.14 11.40 -14.34
N ASN A 276 35.43 12.51 -14.60
CA ASN A 276 36.11 13.80 -14.79
C ASN A 276 36.76 14.28 -13.48
N LYS A 277 36.10 14.12 -12.34
CA LYS A 277 36.67 14.41 -11.02
C LYS A 277 37.89 13.56 -10.68
N LEU A 278 37.87 12.30 -11.08
CA LEU A 278 39.02 11.38 -10.99
C LEU A 278 40.14 11.68 -12.01
N LYS A 279 39.99 12.73 -12.82
CA LYS A 279 40.92 13.07 -13.94
C LYS A 279 41.04 11.97 -14.98
N GLN A 280 40.10 11.06 -15.05
CA GLN A 280 39.98 9.99 -16.06
C GLN A 280 39.23 10.55 -17.29
N PHE A 281 39.84 11.51 -17.95
CA PHE A 281 39.17 12.36 -18.94
C PHE A 281 38.68 11.62 -20.18
N LYS A 282 39.35 10.55 -20.62
CA LYS A 282 38.89 9.74 -21.76
C LYS A 282 37.60 9.02 -21.44
N GLU A 283 37.50 8.43 -20.26
CA GLU A 283 36.27 7.77 -19.82
C GLU A 283 35.13 8.79 -19.55
N ALA A 284 35.45 9.95 -18.97
CA ALA A 284 34.47 11.04 -18.81
C ALA A 284 33.86 11.44 -20.16
N TYR A 285 34.71 11.64 -21.18
CA TYR A 285 34.28 11.95 -22.55
C TYR A 285 33.36 10.88 -23.14
N LEU A 286 33.65 9.60 -22.90
CA LEU A 286 32.80 8.48 -23.35
C LEU A 286 31.44 8.45 -22.64
N TYR A 287 31.43 8.52 -21.30
CA TYR A 287 30.17 8.49 -20.52
C TYR A 287 29.28 9.70 -20.81
N TRP A 288 29.83 10.90 -20.95
CA TRP A 288 29.06 12.06 -21.39
C TRP A 288 28.53 11.88 -22.81
N GLY A 289 29.25 11.16 -23.68
CA GLY A 289 28.77 10.76 -25.00
C GLY A 289 27.59 9.81 -24.94
N TYR A 290 27.63 8.82 -24.02
CA TYR A 290 26.50 7.92 -23.79
C TYR A 290 25.29 8.68 -23.24
N ALA A 291 25.48 9.61 -22.31
CA ALA A 291 24.38 10.46 -21.80
C ALA A 291 23.71 11.24 -22.95
N LEU A 292 24.48 11.91 -23.77
CA LEU A 292 24.01 12.71 -24.91
C LEU A 292 23.31 11.89 -26.00
N ALA A 293 23.49 10.57 -26.04
CA ALA A 293 22.74 9.68 -26.93
C ALA A 293 21.27 9.53 -26.49
N TYR A 294 20.96 9.80 -25.22
CA TYR A 294 19.61 9.71 -24.68
C TYR A 294 18.88 11.05 -24.64
N THR A 295 19.60 12.14 -24.35
CA THR A 295 19.00 13.47 -24.21
C THR A 295 19.95 14.54 -24.77
N ASP A 296 19.41 15.45 -25.56
CA ASP A 296 20.15 16.61 -26.05
C ASP A 296 20.29 17.67 -24.94
N ASP A 297 21.45 17.70 -24.29
CA ASP A 297 21.78 18.64 -23.22
C ASP A 297 22.90 19.59 -23.68
N LYS A 298 22.59 20.89 -23.77
CA LYS A 298 23.49 21.90 -24.30
C LYS A 298 24.74 22.09 -23.43
N GLU A 299 24.55 22.15 -22.10
CA GLU A 299 25.65 22.34 -21.14
C GLU A 299 26.63 21.15 -21.19
N LEU A 300 26.10 19.94 -21.23
CA LEU A 300 26.90 18.74 -21.30
C LEU A 300 27.67 18.63 -22.65
N LYS A 301 27.07 19.08 -23.75
CA LYS A 301 27.76 19.17 -25.04
C LYS A 301 28.93 20.13 -24.99
N GLU A 302 28.78 21.30 -24.38
CA GLU A 302 29.84 22.28 -24.21
C GLU A 302 30.96 21.71 -23.36
N LYS A 303 30.70 21.14 -22.20
CA LYS A 303 31.66 20.46 -21.33
C LYS A 303 32.45 19.35 -22.10
N ARG A 304 31.72 18.55 -22.86
CA ARG A 304 32.29 17.47 -23.63
C ARG A 304 33.18 18.00 -24.77
N LEU A 305 32.79 19.10 -25.42
CA LEU A 305 33.59 19.73 -26.48
C LEU A 305 34.88 20.35 -25.93
N GLU A 306 34.84 20.98 -24.76
CA GLU A 306 36.03 21.48 -24.09
C GLU A 306 37.02 20.36 -23.77
N LEU A 307 36.49 19.26 -23.22
CA LEU A 307 37.32 18.09 -22.91
C LEU A 307 37.89 17.44 -24.15
N LYS A 308 37.14 17.43 -25.26
CA LYS A 308 37.63 16.97 -26.57
C LYS A 308 38.86 17.76 -27.04
N LYS A 309 38.81 19.11 -26.94
CA LYS A 309 39.94 19.99 -27.28
C LYS A 309 41.13 19.72 -26.39
N GLN A 310 40.93 19.54 -25.09
CA GLN A 310 41.98 19.25 -24.13
C GLN A 310 42.70 17.92 -24.41
N LEU A 311 41.97 16.92 -24.92
CA LEU A 311 42.45 15.58 -25.22
C LEU A 311 43.00 15.45 -26.64
N ASN A 312 42.91 16.47 -27.47
CA ASN A 312 43.25 16.45 -28.92
C ASN A 312 42.55 15.32 -29.70
N LEU A 313 41.25 15.09 -29.40
CA LEU A 313 40.38 14.06 -30.04
C LEU A 313 39.64 14.58 -31.26
#